data_ea23415b8c47bcb692159c1e3305069b
#
_entry.id   ea23415b8c47bcb692159c1e3305069b
#
_cell.length_a   1.000
_cell.length_b   1.000
_cell.length_c   1.000
_cell.angle_alpha   90.00
_cell.angle_beta   90.00
_cell.angle_gamma   90.00
#
_symmetry.space_group_name_H-M   'P 1'
#
loop_
_entity.id
_entity.type
_entity.pdbx_description
1 polymer ?
#
loop_
_entity_poly.entity_id
_entity_poly.type
_entity_poly.pdbx_seq_one_letter_code
_entity_poly.pdbx_strand_id
1 'polypeptide(L)'
;MKQYSITAQVEKGEVVARFKLNHSVGIKKPLVFKNIEDAKGAPLIQQLFYLPFVKEVTLLENCIEVTRFDILEWEDVLEEVREQLENYLNEGGVLLEELPGVKIPVSVYAESTPNPAVMKFVANKKLVDTPVEYKSIEEAKKAPLAFQLFHFPFVKEVFISANYVSIMKYDVNNWDEVVMEIREFIRAFIEEGKTLVEEFVQKEEKTEKTNVAKTLDPLENQIISILEEYIKPAVASDGGNIAFDSYNPVEKSVQVVLQGACSGCPSSTFTLKNGIENMLKEMMPGKVESVVALNG
;
A
#
# COMPACT_ATOMS: atom_id res chain seq x y z
N MET A 1 -8.65 -4.65 -13.45
CA MET A 1 -7.20 -4.94 -13.52
C MET A 1 -6.78 -4.98 -14.97
N LYS A 2 -5.62 -4.42 -15.34
CA LYS A 2 -5.07 -4.59 -16.69
C LYS A 2 -4.59 -6.03 -16.81
N GLN A 3 -5.07 -6.75 -17.80
CA GLN A 3 -4.56 -8.09 -18.09
C GLN A 3 -3.36 -7.95 -19.04
N TYR A 4 -2.20 -8.39 -18.57
CA TYR A 4 -0.99 -8.44 -19.38
C TYR A 4 -0.96 -9.72 -20.23
N SER A 5 -0.54 -9.54 -21.48
CA SER A 5 -0.21 -10.65 -22.38
C SER A 5 1.18 -10.36 -22.97
N ILE A 6 2.05 -11.36 -22.92
CA ILE A 6 3.45 -11.24 -23.31
C ILE A 6 3.73 -12.16 -24.51
N THR A 7 4.33 -11.57 -25.55
CA THR A 7 4.81 -12.32 -26.71
C THR A 7 6.33 -12.38 -26.66
N ALA A 8 6.91 -13.56 -26.58
CA ALA A 8 8.35 -13.78 -26.63
C ALA A 8 8.84 -13.93 -28.07
N GLN A 9 9.98 -13.31 -28.39
CA GLN A 9 10.65 -13.39 -29.67
C GLN A 9 12.16 -13.51 -29.47
N VAL A 10 12.77 -14.45 -30.16
CA VAL A 10 14.23 -14.61 -30.25
C VAL A 10 14.57 -15.15 -31.64
N GLU A 11 15.65 -14.68 -32.24
CA GLU A 11 16.19 -15.28 -33.46
C GLU A 11 17.16 -16.42 -33.06
N LYS A 12 17.21 -17.45 -33.88
CA LYS A 12 18.04 -18.63 -33.60
C LYS A 12 19.51 -18.25 -33.41
N GLY A 13 20.07 -18.60 -32.25
CA GLY A 13 21.45 -18.29 -31.87
C GLY A 13 21.66 -16.85 -31.34
N GLU A 14 20.61 -16.03 -31.21
CA GLU A 14 20.73 -14.75 -30.53
C GLU A 14 20.83 -14.90 -29.01
N VAL A 15 21.63 -14.02 -28.41
CA VAL A 15 21.79 -13.95 -26.95
C VAL A 15 20.72 -13.09 -26.29
N VAL A 16 19.95 -12.33 -27.06
CA VAL A 16 18.90 -11.40 -26.60
C VAL A 16 17.53 -11.93 -26.95
N ALA A 17 16.70 -12.16 -25.96
CA ALA A 17 15.27 -12.42 -26.13
C ALA A 17 14.45 -11.15 -25.86
N ARG A 18 13.37 -10.97 -26.62
CA ARG A 18 12.45 -9.83 -26.53
C ARG A 18 11.08 -10.27 -26.07
N PHE A 19 10.64 -9.75 -24.94
CA PHE A 19 9.33 -10.02 -24.33
C PHE A 19 8.45 -8.78 -24.52
N LYS A 20 7.59 -8.79 -25.53
CA LYS A 20 6.68 -7.68 -25.85
C LYS A 20 5.42 -7.73 -25.01
N LEU A 21 5.12 -6.63 -24.32
CA LEU A 21 3.91 -6.45 -23.54
C LEU A 21 2.82 -5.79 -24.38
N ASN A 22 1.56 -6.19 -24.15
CA ASN A 22 0.39 -5.57 -24.78
C ASN A 22 0.06 -4.18 -24.23
N HIS A 23 0.72 -3.75 -23.15
CA HIS A 23 0.56 -2.42 -22.54
C HIS A 23 1.90 -1.72 -22.36
N SER A 24 1.91 -0.39 -22.51
CA SER A 24 3.07 0.44 -22.19
C SER A 24 3.32 0.45 -20.68
N VAL A 25 4.58 0.37 -20.29
CA VAL A 25 5.05 0.47 -18.91
C VAL A 25 5.33 1.93 -18.49
N GLY A 26 5.08 2.90 -19.36
CA GLY A 26 5.13 4.32 -19.06
C GLY A 26 6.52 4.96 -19.08
N ILE A 27 7.56 4.25 -19.52
CA ILE A 27 8.91 4.81 -19.64
C ILE A 27 9.12 5.43 -21.03
N LYS A 28 9.82 6.56 -21.08
CA LYS A 28 10.12 7.29 -22.34
C LYS A 28 11.51 7.00 -22.88
N LYS A 29 12.41 6.46 -22.07
CA LYS A 29 13.79 6.15 -22.45
C LYS A 29 14.12 4.73 -22.01
N PRO A 30 14.92 3.98 -22.76
CA PRO A 30 15.40 2.67 -22.34
C PRO A 30 16.12 2.73 -20.99
N LEU A 31 15.85 1.75 -20.15
CA LEU A 31 16.52 1.54 -18.87
C LEU A 31 17.30 0.25 -18.94
N VAL A 32 18.61 0.32 -18.71
CA VAL A 32 19.54 -0.83 -18.79
C VAL A 32 20.00 -1.19 -17.40
N PHE A 33 19.85 -2.45 -17.04
CA PHE A 33 20.25 -3.05 -15.77
C PHE A 33 21.33 -4.12 -16.06
N LYS A 34 22.48 -4.03 -15.42
CA LYS A 34 23.59 -4.96 -15.62
C LYS A 34 23.80 -5.93 -14.48
N ASN A 35 23.12 -5.69 -13.36
CA ASN A 35 23.15 -6.51 -12.17
C ASN A 35 21.93 -6.22 -11.29
N ILE A 36 21.75 -7.03 -10.24
CA ILE A 36 20.64 -6.92 -9.30
C ILE A 36 20.64 -5.60 -8.51
N GLU A 37 21.82 -5.00 -8.27
CA GLU A 37 21.93 -3.74 -7.55
C GLU A 37 21.42 -2.56 -8.39
N ASP A 38 21.65 -2.59 -9.72
CA ASP A 38 21.12 -1.60 -10.65
C ASP A 38 19.58 -1.64 -10.69
N ALA A 39 19.00 -2.81 -10.40
CA ALA A 39 17.57 -3.06 -10.44
C ALA A 39 16.82 -2.70 -9.12
N LYS A 40 17.46 -1.97 -8.19
CA LYS A 40 16.76 -1.43 -7.00
C LYS A 40 15.59 -0.56 -7.43
N GLY A 41 14.38 -0.89 -6.93
CA GLY A 41 13.13 -0.24 -7.36
C GLY A 41 12.52 -0.81 -8.65
N ALA A 42 13.03 -1.93 -9.15
CA ALA A 42 12.48 -2.70 -10.27
C ALA A 42 12.29 -4.18 -9.88
N PRO A 43 11.31 -4.53 -9.04
CA PRO A 43 11.20 -5.87 -8.46
C PRO A 43 11.12 -6.99 -9.50
N LEU A 44 10.41 -6.78 -10.60
CA LEU A 44 10.36 -7.77 -11.69
C LEU A 44 11.75 -8.01 -12.30
N ILE A 45 12.51 -6.93 -12.50
CA ILE A 45 13.86 -7.02 -13.08
C ILE A 45 14.82 -7.70 -12.10
N GLN A 46 14.67 -7.44 -10.78
CA GLN A 46 15.44 -8.15 -9.76
C GLN A 46 15.16 -9.64 -9.80
N GLN A 47 13.90 -10.06 -10.00
CA GLN A 47 13.57 -11.49 -10.13
C GLN A 47 14.24 -12.13 -11.33
N LEU A 48 14.35 -11.43 -12.46
CA LEU A 48 15.07 -11.95 -13.62
C LEU A 48 16.56 -12.18 -13.33
N PHE A 49 17.21 -11.34 -12.51
CA PHE A 49 18.61 -11.54 -12.11
C PHE A 49 18.83 -12.71 -11.14
N TYR A 50 17.80 -13.30 -10.54
CA TYR A 50 17.94 -14.58 -9.82
C TYR A 50 18.07 -15.77 -10.77
N LEU A 51 17.75 -15.61 -12.04
CA LEU A 51 18.01 -16.61 -13.07
C LEU A 51 19.51 -16.58 -13.43
N PRO A 52 20.24 -17.68 -13.25
CA PRO A 52 21.71 -17.67 -13.35
C PRO A 52 22.26 -17.35 -14.75
N PHE A 53 21.40 -17.46 -15.76
CA PHE A 53 21.76 -17.18 -17.15
C PHE A 53 21.50 -15.72 -17.57
N VAL A 54 20.86 -14.90 -16.76
CA VAL A 54 20.59 -13.48 -17.09
C VAL A 54 21.81 -12.62 -16.86
N LYS A 55 22.27 -11.96 -17.91
CA LYS A 55 23.44 -11.08 -17.93
C LYS A 55 23.08 -9.61 -17.84
N GLU A 56 22.09 -9.19 -18.62
CA GLU A 56 21.63 -7.81 -18.71
C GLU A 56 20.13 -7.79 -19.04
N VAL A 57 19.41 -6.81 -18.50
CA VAL A 57 18.01 -6.59 -18.81
C VAL A 57 17.83 -5.16 -19.26
N THR A 58 17.19 -4.94 -20.42
CA THR A 58 16.80 -3.62 -20.92
C THR A 58 15.29 -3.51 -20.94
N LEU A 59 14.77 -2.54 -20.21
CA LEU A 59 13.35 -2.21 -20.19
C LEU A 59 13.08 -1.09 -21.21
N LEU A 60 12.15 -1.35 -22.12
CA LEU A 60 11.65 -0.44 -23.14
C LEU A 60 10.19 -0.08 -22.84
N GLU A 61 9.59 0.84 -23.58
CA GLU A 61 8.21 1.30 -23.37
C GLU A 61 7.17 0.17 -23.29
N ASN A 62 7.32 -0.87 -24.11
CA ASN A 62 6.41 -2.02 -24.17
C ASN A 62 7.15 -3.35 -24.40
N CYS A 63 8.44 -3.40 -24.05
CA CYS A 63 9.26 -4.60 -24.24
C CYS A 63 10.30 -4.74 -23.13
N ILE A 64 10.54 -5.96 -22.72
CA ILE A 64 11.64 -6.35 -21.85
C ILE A 64 12.61 -7.14 -22.71
N GLU A 65 13.83 -6.64 -22.89
CA GLU A 65 14.91 -7.37 -23.54
C GLU A 65 15.79 -8.00 -22.46
N VAL A 66 16.02 -9.30 -22.59
CA VAL A 66 16.88 -10.05 -21.67
C VAL A 66 18.04 -10.62 -22.43
N THR A 67 19.25 -10.23 -22.03
CA THR A 67 20.50 -10.78 -22.57
C THR A 67 20.99 -11.90 -21.67
N ARG A 68 21.26 -13.06 -22.22
CA ARG A 68 21.80 -14.21 -21.48
C ARG A 68 23.32 -14.30 -21.49
N PHE A 69 23.89 -15.02 -20.53
CA PHE A 69 25.23 -15.60 -20.66
C PHE A 69 25.18 -16.82 -21.60
N ASP A 70 26.32 -17.19 -22.16
CA ASP A 70 26.44 -18.31 -23.09
C ASP A 70 26.59 -19.67 -22.33
N ILE A 71 25.60 -19.97 -21.48
CA ILE A 71 25.54 -21.19 -20.67
C ILE A 71 24.33 -22.08 -21.00
N LEU A 72 23.37 -21.56 -21.77
CA LEU A 72 22.19 -22.29 -22.29
C LEU A 72 21.65 -21.58 -23.53
N GLU A 73 20.75 -22.20 -24.29
CA GLU A 73 20.08 -21.57 -25.40
C GLU A 73 18.69 -21.06 -25.02
N TRP A 74 18.22 -19.98 -25.69
CA TRP A 74 16.91 -19.40 -25.40
C TRP A 74 15.77 -20.36 -25.69
N GLU A 75 15.95 -21.24 -26.68
CA GLU A 75 14.96 -22.25 -27.04
C GLU A 75 14.56 -23.17 -25.87
N ASP A 76 15.46 -23.34 -24.91
CA ASP A 76 15.22 -24.21 -23.73
C ASP A 76 14.40 -23.55 -22.63
N VAL A 77 14.43 -22.21 -22.52
CA VAL A 77 13.86 -21.45 -21.37
C VAL A 77 12.93 -20.31 -21.75
N LEU A 78 12.79 -20.00 -23.04
CA LEU A 78 12.09 -18.81 -23.52
C LEU A 78 10.64 -18.76 -23.02
N GLU A 79 9.93 -19.89 -23.14
CA GLU A 79 8.51 -19.96 -22.78
C GLU A 79 8.32 -19.91 -21.27
N GLU A 80 9.19 -20.55 -20.51
CA GLU A 80 9.16 -20.50 -19.04
C GLU A 80 9.35 -19.06 -18.50
N VAL A 81 10.34 -18.33 -19.07
CA VAL A 81 10.55 -16.91 -18.71
C VAL A 81 9.35 -16.07 -19.11
N ARG A 82 8.75 -16.29 -20.29
CA ARG A 82 7.55 -15.59 -20.74
C ARG A 82 6.40 -15.79 -19.76
N GLU A 83 6.12 -17.05 -19.37
CA GLU A 83 5.06 -17.36 -18.42
C GLU A 83 5.30 -16.77 -17.05
N GLN A 84 6.52 -16.82 -16.57
CA GLN A 84 6.90 -16.22 -15.28
C GLN A 84 6.64 -14.71 -15.28
N LEU A 85 7.04 -13.99 -16.33
CA LEU A 85 6.80 -12.56 -16.49
C LEU A 85 5.31 -12.23 -16.56
N GLU A 86 4.54 -13.00 -17.33
CA GLU A 86 3.11 -12.79 -17.51
C GLU A 86 2.33 -13.05 -16.23
N ASN A 87 2.63 -14.14 -15.52
CA ASN A 87 2.00 -14.48 -14.25
C ASN A 87 2.30 -13.42 -13.18
N TYR A 88 3.56 -13.03 -13.03
CA TYR A 88 3.94 -11.99 -12.07
C TYR A 88 3.16 -10.68 -12.26
N LEU A 89 3.04 -10.20 -13.50
CA LEU A 89 2.32 -8.97 -13.78
C LEU A 89 0.80 -9.12 -13.59
N ASN A 90 0.23 -10.28 -13.90
CA ASN A 90 -1.19 -10.55 -13.73
C ASN A 90 -1.60 -10.79 -12.28
N GLU A 91 -0.69 -11.23 -11.42
CA GLU A 91 -0.87 -11.33 -9.98
C GLU A 91 -0.72 -9.97 -9.26
N GLY A 92 -0.50 -8.90 -10.02
CA GLY A 92 -0.37 -7.54 -9.47
C GLY A 92 1.07 -7.17 -9.09
N GLY A 93 2.04 -7.93 -9.58
CA GLY A 93 3.45 -7.65 -9.38
C GLY A 93 3.87 -6.30 -9.96
N VAL A 94 4.74 -5.59 -9.26
CA VAL A 94 5.22 -4.25 -9.64
C VAL A 94 6.43 -4.37 -10.56
N LEU A 95 6.35 -3.74 -11.74
CA LEU A 95 7.45 -3.74 -12.70
C LEU A 95 8.53 -2.73 -12.29
N LEU A 96 8.10 -1.54 -11.85
CA LEU A 96 8.96 -0.44 -11.41
C LEU A 96 8.31 0.24 -10.19
N GLU A 97 9.04 0.37 -9.08
CA GLU A 97 8.62 1.14 -7.91
C GLU A 97 9.10 2.59 -8.00
N GLU A 98 10.39 2.82 -8.02
CA GLU A 98 11.04 4.10 -8.31
C GLU A 98 12.46 3.84 -8.83
N LEU A 99 12.84 4.47 -9.93
CA LEU A 99 14.22 4.47 -10.40
C LEU A 99 14.79 5.89 -10.32
N PRO A 100 16.06 6.06 -9.91
CA PRO A 100 16.74 7.35 -9.96
C PRO A 100 16.70 7.91 -11.39
N GLY A 101 15.99 9.04 -11.57
CA GLY A 101 15.87 9.73 -12.88
C GLY A 101 14.65 9.38 -13.73
N VAL A 102 13.84 8.38 -13.37
CA VAL A 102 12.54 8.11 -14.00
C VAL A 102 11.44 8.65 -13.08
N LYS A 103 10.97 9.85 -13.34
CA LYS A 103 9.77 10.38 -12.68
C LYS A 103 8.55 9.67 -13.28
N ILE A 104 8.01 8.68 -12.56
CA ILE A 104 6.67 8.17 -12.84
C ILE A 104 5.71 9.31 -12.49
N PRO A 105 4.87 9.77 -13.42
CA PRO A 105 3.92 10.82 -13.12
C PRO A 105 3.05 10.43 -11.94
N VAL A 106 3.03 11.27 -10.92
CA VAL A 106 2.16 11.06 -9.75
C VAL A 106 0.73 11.31 -10.18
N SER A 107 -0.14 10.34 -9.94
CA SER A 107 -1.59 10.49 -10.07
C SER A 107 -2.25 10.31 -8.71
N VAL A 108 -3.22 11.18 -8.42
CA VAL A 108 -4.07 11.08 -7.23
C VAL A 108 -5.50 11.20 -7.68
N TYR A 109 -6.37 10.34 -7.20
CA TYR A 109 -7.81 10.42 -7.42
C TYR A 109 -8.56 10.37 -6.09
N ALA A 110 -9.74 10.99 -6.06
CA ALA A 110 -10.57 11.05 -4.86
C ALA A 110 -11.66 9.98 -4.92
N GLU A 111 -11.89 9.32 -3.80
CA GLU A 111 -12.95 8.33 -3.59
C GLU A 111 -13.81 8.78 -2.42
N SER A 112 -15.15 8.75 -2.62
CA SER A 112 -16.08 8.93 -1.52
C SER A 112 -16.03 7.73 -0.58
N THR A 113 -16.22 7.99 0.71
CA THR A 113 -16.26 6.94 1.74
C THR A 113 -17.66 6.81 2.33
N PRO A 114 -17.99 5.73 3.04
CA PRO A 114 -19.27 5.61 3.76
C PRO A 114 -19.47 6.71 4.82
N ASN A 115 -18.40 7.36 5.27
CA ASN A 115 -18.46 8.53 6.14
C ASN A 115 -18.48 9.81 5.29
N PRO A 116 -19.60 10.55 5.20
CA PRO A 116 -19.72 11.72 4.34
C PRO A 116 -18.80 12.88 4.75
N ALA A 117 -18.29 12.89 5.97
CA ALA A 117 -17.30 13.86 6.42
C ALA A 117 -15.86 13.54 5.93
N VAL A 118 -15.64 12.34 5.36
CA VAL A 118 -14.32 11.87 4.96
C VAL A 118 -14.24 11.64 3.46
N MET A 119 -13.16 12.13 2.83
CA MET A 119 -12.77 11.83 1.45
C MET A 119 -11.42 11.11 1.46
N LYS A 120 -11.30 10.05 0.65
CA LYS A 120 -10.09 9.26 0.47
C LYS A 120 -9.39 9.67 -0.82
N PHE A 121 -8.11 10.02 -0.74
CA PHE A 121 -7.27 10.41 -1.86
C PHE A 121 -6.23 9.31 -2.11
N VAL A 122 -6.34 8.60 -3.22
CA VAL A 122 -5.51 7.44 -3.54
C VAL A 122 -4.43 7.83 -4.53
N ALA A 123 -3.18 7.58 -4.17
CA ALA A 123 -2.02 7.79 -5.03
C ALA A 123 -1.63 6.50 -5.77
N ASN A 124 -0.96 6.65 -6.92
CA ASN A 124 -0.41 5.52 -7.68
C ASN A 124 0.94 5.01 -7.14
N LYS A 125 1.34 5.46 -5.94
CA LYS A 125 2.54 5.01 -5.26
C LYS A 125 2.34 4.90 -3.76
N LYS A 126 3.15 4.08 -3.10
CA LYS A 126 3.13 3.91 -1.65
C LYS A 126 3.57 5.21 -0.97
N LEU A 127 2.86 5.59 0.09
CA LEU A 127 3.10 6.80 0.87
C LEU A 127 3.79 6.51 2.19
N VAL A 128 3.33 5.49 2.92
CA VAL A 128 3.86 5.08 4.22
C VAL A 128 3.85 3.56 4.37
N ASP A 129 4.74 3.03 5.22
CA ASP A 129 4.77 1.62 5.57
C ASP A 129 3.78 1.30 6.70
N THR A 130 3.68 2.20 7.65
CA THR A 130 2.79 2.06 8.82
C THR A 130 1.71 3.13 8.77
N PRO A 131 0.44 2.79 8.98
CA PRO A 131 -0.65 3.76 9.06
C PRO A 131 -0.41 4.78 10.19
N VAL A 132 -0.68 6.05 9.91
CA VAL A 132 -0.55 7.15 10.87
C VAL A 132 -1.75 8.08 10.80
N GLU A 133 -2.20 8.56 11.96
CA GLU A 133 -3.34 9.46 12.09
C GLU A 133 -2.96 10.70 12.89
N TYR A 134 -3.47 11.85 12.48
CA TYR A 134 -3.24 13.14 13.10
C TYR A 134 -4.58 13.84 13.30
N LYS A 135 -4.86 14.23 14.55
CA LYS A 135 -6.11 14.91 14.94
C LYS A 135 -5.93 16.41 15.12
N SER A 136 -4.70 16.88 15.06
CA SER A 136 -4.36 18.29 15.18
C SER A 136 -3.08 18.63 14.41
N ILE A 137 -2.90 19.92 14.12
CA ILE A 137 -1.67 20.43 13.49
C ILE A 137 -0.45 20.22 14.39
N GLU A 138 -0.65 20.22 15.72
CA GLU A 138 0.41 20.01 16.71
C GLU A 138 0.99 18.59 16.60
N GLU A 139 0.14 17.58 16.42
CA GLU A 139 0.53 16.19 16.22
C GLU A 139 1.25 16.01 14.88
N ALA A 140 0.84 16.77 13.87
CA ALA A 140 1.38 16.67 12.52
C ALA A 140 2.73 17.34 12.29
N LYS A 141 3.37 17.95 13.30
CA LYS A 141 4.63 18.72 13.15
C LYS A 141 5.77 17.94 12.49
N LYS A 142 5.80 16.63 12.65
CA LYS A 142 6.80 15.73 12.04
C LYS A 142 6.28 15.00 10.80
N ALA A 143 5.13 15.38 10.30
CA ALA A 143 4.51 14.84 9.11
C ALA A 143 4.23 15.98 8.11
N PRO A 144 5.20 16.38 7.30
CA PRO A 144 5.10 17.57 6.44
C PRO A 144 3.85 17.61 5.57
N LEU A 145 3.39 16.46 5.01
CA LEU A 145 2.16 16.41 4.24
C LEU A 145 0.94 16.73 5.12
N ALA A 146 0.79 16.01 6.24
CA ALA A 146 -0.34 16.23 7.15
C ALA A 146 -0.32 17.64 7.75
N PHE A 147 0.86 18.12 8.15
CA PHE A 147 1.04 19.47 8.67
C PHE A 147 0.58 20.54 7.68
N GLN A 148 0.90 20.42 6.40
CA GLN A 148 0.43 21.36 5.38
C GLN A 148 -1.06 21.21 5.08
N LEU A 149 -1.62 20.00 5.13
CA LEU A 149 -3.05 19.78 4.97
C LEU A 149 -3.88 20.46 6.06
N PHE A 150 -3.38 20.55 7.29
CA PHE A 150 -4.06 21.30 8.37
C PHE A 150 -4.11 22.81 8.16
N HIS A 151 -3.38 23.37 7.20
CA HIS A 151 -3.53 24.79 6.84
C HIS A 151 -4.80 25.07 6.02
N PHE A 152 -5.45 24.04 5.47
CA PHE A 152 -6.79 24.18 4.92
C PHE A 152 -7.80 24.26 6.07
N PRO A 153 -8.55 25.37 6.23
CA PRO A 153 -9.37 25.62 7.43
C PRO A 153 -10.51 24.63 7.64
N PHE A 154 -10.85 23.87 6.63
CA PHE A 154 -11.87 22.82 6.70
C PHE A 154 -11.32 21.45 7.09
N VAL A 155 -10.00 21.24 7.12
CA VAL A 155 -9.39 19.95 7.51
C VAL A 155 -9.44 19.79 9.02
N LYS A 156 -10.05 18.69 9.46
CA LYS A 156 -10.20 18.32 10.86
C LYS A 156 -9.22 17.25 11.30
N GLU A 157 -9.10 16.18 10.52
CA GLU A 157 -8.23 15.04 10.81
C GLU A 157 -7.59 14.54 9.51
N VAL A 158 -6.37 14.02 9.59
CA VAL A 158 -5.62 13.47 8.46
C VAL A 158 -5.14 12.07 8.82
N PHE A 159 -5.50 11.10 8.02
CA PHE A 159 -5.05 9.71 8.14
C PHE A 159 -4.28 9.33 6.87
N ILE A 160 -3.08 8.75 7.01
CA ILE A 160 -2.23 8.31 5.90
C ILE A 160 -1.95 6.82 6.08
N SER A 161 -2.21 6.05 5.04
CA SER A 161 -1.97 4.59 5.06
C SER A 161 -1.64 4.09 3.66
N ALA A 162 -0.70 3.16 3.59
CA ALA A 162 -0.28 2.52 2.35
C ALA A 162 -0.09 3.54 1.21
N ASN A 163 -1.05 3.67 0.30
CA ASN A 163 -1.02 4.54 -0.87
C ASN A 163 -2.15 5.58 -0.89
N TYR A 164 -2.78 5.87 0.25
CA TYR A 164 -3.88 6.83 0.30
C TYR A 164 -3.82 7.75 1.53
N VAL A 165 -4.49 8.89 1.40
CA VAL A 165 -4.73 9.86 2.47
C VAL A 165 -6.23 10.02 2.63
N SER A 166 -6.75 9.76 3.83
CA SER A 166 -8.14 10.06 4.18
C SER A 166 -8.18 11.36 4.99
N ILE A 167 -9.00 12.29 4.56
CA ILE A 167 -9.14 13.58 5.20
C ILE A 167 -10.56 13.70 5.73
N MET A 168 -10.68 13.94 7.03
CA MET A 168 -11.94 14.33 7.65
C MET A 168 -12.02 15.85 7.65
N LYS A 169 -13.19 16.39 7.25
CA LYS A 169 -13.45 17.81 7.26
C LYS A 169 -14.42 18.23 8.36
N TYR A 170 -14.34 19.49 8.76
CA TYR A 170 -15.43 20.13 9.48
C TYR A 170 -16.64 20.33 8.55
N ASP A 171 -17.81 20.52 9.14
CA ASP A 171 -19.06 20.75 8.37
C ASP A 171 -19.20 22.22 7.94
N VAL A 172 -18.17 22.75 7.30
CA VAL A 172 -18.09 24.15 6.84
C VAL A 172 -18.13 24.31 5.32
N ASN A 173 -17.76 23.24 4.57
CA ASN A 173 -17.70 23.20 3.10
C ASN A 173 -18.26 21.89 2.58
N ASN A 174 -18.70 21.87 1.31
CA ASN A 174 -18.97 20.62 0.60
C ASN A 174 -17.72 20.07 -0.06
N TRP A 175 -17.61 18.75 -0.18
CA TRP A 175 -16.47 18.12 -0.84
C TRP A 175 -16.32 18.58 -2.30
N ASP A 176 -17.41 18.78 -3.02
CA ASP A 176 -17.39 19.22 -4.43
C ASP A 176 -16.66 20.56 -4.62
N GLU A 177 -16.62 21.41 -3.60
CA GLU A 177 -15.95 22.71 -3.63
C GLU A 177 -14.43 22.60 -3.45
N VAL A 178 -13.98 21.61 -2.67
CA VAL A 178 -12.59 21.56 -2.17
C VAL A 178 -11.80 20.33 -2.65
N VAL A 179 -12.47 19.31 -3.17
CA VAL A 179 -11.85 18.02 -3.53
C VAL A 179 -10.75 18.18 -4.58
N MET A 180 -10.94 19.05 -5.58
CA MET A 180 -9.97 19.26 -6.63
C MET A 180 -8.70 19.96 -6.13
N GLU A 181 -8.85 20.93 -5.24
CA GLU A 181 -7.75 21.65 -4.62
C GLU A 181 -6.89 20.72 -3.78
N ILE A 182 -7.51 19.92 -2.91
CA ILE A 182 -6.80 18.94 -2.07
C ILE A 182 -6.11 17.88 -2.93
N ARG A 183 -6.79 17.36 -3.95
CA ARG A 183 -6.22 16.36 -4.85
C ARG A 183 -4.96 16.88 -5.54
N GLU A 184 -5.01 18.08 -6.10
CA GLU A 184 -3.85 18.68 -6.77
C GLU A 184 -2.74 19.03 -5.78
N PHE A 185 -3.09 19.46 -4.59
CA PHE A 185 -2.12 19.72 -3.52
C PHE A 185 -1.36 18.43 -3.14
N ILE A 186 -2.09 17.34 -2.85
CA ILE A 186 -1.46 16.04 -2.52
C ILE A 186 -0.60 15.55 -3.68
N ARG A 187 -1.10 15.62 -4.93
CA ARG A 187 -0.35 15.22 -6.12
C ARG A 187 0.97 15.99 -6.26
N ALA A 188 0.91 17.32 -6.17
CA ALA A 188 2.08 18.18 -6.29
C ALA A 188 3.10 17.89 -5.18
N PHE A 189 2.62 17.74 -3.93
CA PHE A 189 3.48 17.44 -2.79
C PHE A 189 4.25 16.12 -2.97
N ILE A 190 3.56 15.07 -3.44
CA ILE A 190 4.18 13.77 -3.71
C ILE A 190 5.14 13.86 -4.90
N GLU A 191 4.78 14.61 -5.96
CA GLU A 191 5.61 14.77 -7.18
C GLU A 191 6.92 15.52 -6.89
N GLU A 192 6.92 16.45 -5.93
CA GLU A 192 8.12 17.13 -5.47
C GLU A 192 9.10 16.20 -4.72
N GLY A 193 8.68 15.00 -4.35
CA GLY A 193 9.52 14.01 -3.65
C GLY A 193 9.85 14.41 -2.21
N LYS A 194 9.05 15.28 -1.61
CA LYS A 194 9.20 15.67 -0.21
C LYS A 194 8.89 14.51 0.72
N THR A 195 9.58 14.46 1.85
CA THR A 195 9.27 13.50 2.93
C THR A 195 7.84 13.69 3.39
N LEU A 196 7.04 12.63 3.35
CA LEU A 196 5.62 12.66 3.73
C LEU A 196 5.45 12.63 5.25
N VAL A 197 6.22 11.75 5.89
CA VAL A 197 6.31 11.57 7.33
C VAL A 197 7.79 11.39 7.66
N GLU A 198 8.34 12.15 8.60
CA GLU A 198 9.69 11.92 9.08
C GLU A 198 9.70 10.57 9.80
N GLU A 199 10.54 9.64 9.35
CA GLU A 199 10.67 8.35 10.00
C GLU A 199 11.03 8.56 11.47
N PHE A 200 10.16 8.15 12.36
CA PHE A 200 10.53 7.96 13.74
C PHE A 200 11.51 6.78 13.80
N VAL A 201 12.81 7.08 13.85
CA VAL A 201 13.68 6.25 14.68
C VAL A 201 13.09 6.38 16.07
N GLN A 202 12.30 5.41 16.49
CA GLN A 202 11.83 5.31 17.86
C GLN A 202 13.07 5.25 18.77
N LYS A 203 13.58 6.41 19.15
CA LYS A 203 14.23 6.54 20.43
C LYS A 203 13.10 6.39 21.44
N GLU A 204 13.03 5.18 21.98
CA GLU A 204 12.27 4.88 23.18
C GLU A 204 12.59 5.94 24.24
N GLU A 205 11.77 6.99 24.31
CA GLU A 205 11.63 7.70 25.57
C GLU A 205 10.85 6.75 26.46
N LYS A 206 11.61 6.12 27.36
CA LYS A 206 11.12 5.30 28.46
C LYS A 206 10.17 6.15 29.31
N THR A 207 8.91 6.15 28.99
CA THR A 207 7.88 6.15 30.01
C THR A 207 7.73 4.69 30.44
N GLU A 208 8.13 4.43 31.68
CA GLU A 208 7.98 3.15 32.35
C GLU A 208 6.49 2.74 32.38
N LYS A 209 6.05 2.11 31.31
CA LYS A 209 4.96 1.14 31.32
C LYS A 209 5.55 -0.11 30.71
N THR A 210 5.87 -1.03 31.57
CA THR A 210 6.26 -2.43 31.39
C THR A 210 6.02 -2.96 29.96
N ASN A 211 6.98 -2.80 29.06
CA ASN A 211 7.12 -3.65 27.89
C ASN A 211 7.80 -4.94 28.34
N VAL A 212 7.04 -5.80 29.00
CA VAL A 212 7.23 -7.22 28.83
C VAL A 212 6.94 -7.46 27.35
N ALA A 213 7.88 -8.01 26.61
CA ALA A 213 7.60 -8.68 25.34
C ALA A 213 6.54 -9.76 25.68
N LYS A 214 5.27 -9.41 25.61
CA LYS A 214 4.18 -10.37 25.64
C LYS A 214 4.37 -11.18 24.37
N THR A 215 4.85 -12.41 24.50
CA THR A 215 4.52 -13.45 23.54
C THR A 215 2.99 -13.44 23.49
N LEU A 216 2.44 -12.87 22.41
CA LEU A 216 1.01 -12.83 22.16
C LEU A 216 0.47 -14.25 22.37
N ASP A 217 -0.61 -14.39 23.12
CA ASP A 217 -1.30 -15.66 23.28
C ASP A 217 -1.62 -16.21 21.87
N PRO A 218 -1.51 -17.52 21.61
CA PRO A 218 -1.95 -18.12 20.35
C PRO A 218 -3.35 -17.67 19.92
N LEU A 219 -4.23 -17.36 20.86
CA LEU A 219 -5.57 -16.85 20.59
C LEU A 219 -5.56 -15.39 20.10
N GLU A 220 -4.73 -14.52 20.68
CA GLU A 220 -4.56 -13.14 20.19
C GLU A 220 -3.99 -13.13 18.79
N ASN A 221 -2.98 -13.97 18.50
CA ASN A 221 -2.43 -14.13 17.16
C ASN A 221 -3.50 -14.57 16.13
N GLN A 222 -4.39 -15.47 16.53
CA GLN A 222 -5.49 -15.93 15.68
C GLN A 222 -6.49 -14.80 15.40
N ILE A 223 -6.83 -13.99 16.43
CA ILE A 223 -7.69 -12.81 16.25
C ILE A 223 -7.04 -11.82 15.28
N ILE A 224 -5.76 -11.49 15.47
CA ILE A 224 -5.01 -10.58 14.60
C ILE A 224 -5.04 -11.08 13.16
N SER A 225 -4.76 -12.38 12.92
CA SER A 225 -4.77 -12.96 11.57
C SER A 225 -6.15 -12.81 10.91
N ILE A 226 -7.24 -13.05 11.63
CA ILE A 226 -8.60 -12.90 11.11
C ILE A 226 -8.88 -11.43 10.77
N LEU A 227 -8.51 -10.48 11.63
CA LEU A 227 -8.70 -9.06 11.38
C LEU A 227 -7.91 -8.60 10.16
N GLU A 228 -6.64 -9.04 10.02
CA GLU A 228 -5.78 -8.67 8.89
C GLU A 228 -6.27 -9.26 7.56
N GLU A 229 -6.73 -10.51 7.56
CA GLU A 229 -7.10 -11.22 6.33
C GLU A 229 -8.51 -10.84 5.83
N TYR A 230 -9.47 -10.72 6.74
CA TYR A 230 -10.88 -10.60 6.37
C TYR A 230 -11.49 -9.21 6.57
N ILE A 231 -11.03 -8.47 7.59
CA ILE A 231 -11.64 -7.17 7.95
C ILE A 231 -10.86 -6.00 7.39
N LYS A 232 -9.55 -6.01 7.55
CA LYS A 232 -8.68 -4.89 7.17
C LYS A 232 -8.78 -4.49 5.69
N PRO A 233 -8.87 -5.43 4.72
CA PRO A 233 -9.03 -5.05 3.31
C PRO A 233 -10.32 -4.25 3.04
N ALA A 234 -11.44 -4.65 3.65
CA ALA A 234 -12.71 -3.94 3.51
C ALA A 234 -12.64 -2.55 4.15
N VAL A 235 -12.10 -2.46 5.36
CA VAL A 235 -11.90 -1.19 6.09
C VAL A 235 -10.98 -0.25 5.32
N ALA A 236 -9.89 -0.75 4.73
CA ALA A 236 -8.98 0.02 3.90
C ALA A 236 -9.64 0.50 2.59
N SER A 237 -10.52 -0.32 1.99
CA SER A 237 -11.34 0.10 0.85
C SER A 237 -12.17 1.32 1.18
N ASP A 238 -12.73 1.38 2.37
CA ASP A 238 -13.54 2.50 2.88
C ASP A 238 -12.70 3.68 3.41
N GLY A 239 -11.38 3.65 3.26
CA GLY A 239 -10.49 4.74 3.66
C GLY A 239 -10.15 4.80 5.15
N GLY A 240 -10.38 3.69 5.87
CA GLY A 240 -10.03 3.54 7.28
C GLY A 240 -8.96 2.50 7.53
N ASN A 241 -8.73 2.23 8.80
CA ASN A 241 -7.89 1.14 9.28
C ASN A 241 -8.46 0.56 10.58
N ILE A 242 -8.15 -0.69 10.84
CA ILE A 242 -8.46 -1.39 12.08
C ILE A 242 -7.18 -2.00 12.64
N ALA A 243 -6.97 -1.84 13.94
CA ALA A 243 -5.87 -2.47 14.66
C ALA A 243 -6.40 -3.23 15.88
N PHE A 244 -5.82 -4.39 16.16
CA PHE A 244 -6.05 -5.10 17.41
C PHE A 244 -5.40 -4.31 18.55
N ASP A 245 -6.12 -4.13 19.64
CA ASP A 245 -5.61 -3.50 20.87
C ASP A 245 -5.37 -4.55 21.95
N SER A 246 -6.42 -5.26 22.36
CA SER A 246 -6.32 -6.24 23.44
C SER A 246 -7.46 -7.26 23.41
N TYR A 247 -7.26 -8.38 24.12
CA TYR A 247 -8.27 -9.39 24.35
C TYR A 247 -8.44 -9.63 25.85
N ASN A 248 -9.68 -9.60 26.32
CA ASN A 248 -10.02 -9.95 27.70
C ASN A 248 -10.57 -11.39 27.75
N PRO A 249 -9.81 -12.36 28.31
CA PRO A 249 -10.23 -13.76 28.34
C PRO A 249 -11.40 -14.05 29.30
N VAL A 250 -11.63 -13.20 30.30
CA VAL A 250 -12.72 -13.37 31.27
C VAL A 250 -14.06 -12.98 30.65
N GLU A 251 -14.09 -11.83 29.96
CA GLU A 251 -15.28 -11.31 29.29
C GLU A 251 -15.39 -11.80 27.85
N LYS A 252 -14.33 -12.48 27.33
CA LYS A 252 -14.20 -12.87 25.93
C LYS A 252 -14.45 -11.72 24.98
N SER A 253 -13.95 -10.54 25.36
CA SER A 253 -14.11 -9.30 24.61
C SER A 253 -12.82 -8.93 23.88
N VAL A 254 -12.93 -8.57 22.60
CA VAL A 254 -11.84 -8.07 21.75
C VAL A 254 -11.94 -6.56 21.68
N GLN A 255 -10.86 -5.85 21.99
CA GLN A 255 -10.75 -4.42 21.76
C GLN A 255 -10.01 -4.14 20.46
N VAL A 256 -10.59 -3.28 19.63
CA VAL A 256 -10.02 -2.85 18.36
C VAL A 256 -10.02 -1.33 18.27
N VAL A 257 -8.99 -0.77 17.65
CA VAL A 257 -8.87 0.67 17.37
C VAL A 257 -9.26 0.92 15.91
N LEU A 258 -10.22 1.82 15.71
CA LEU A 258 -10.65 2.28 14.39
C LEU A 258 -9.99 3.62 14.07
N GLN A 259 -9.49 3.78 12.84
CA GLN A 259 -8.79 4.96 12.37
C GLN A 259 -9.32 5.42 11.00
N GLY A 260 -9.03 6.66 10.62
CA GLY A 260 -9.43 7.23 9.33
C GLY A 260 -10.94 7.32 9.17
N ALA A 261 -11.48 6.92 8.03
CA ALA A 261 -12.91 7.04 7.74
C ALA A 261 -13.84 6.25 8.69
N CYS A 262 -13.30 5.22 9.36
CA CYS A 262 -14.05 4.41 10.32
C CYS A 262 -14.16 5.05 11.70
N SER A 263 -13.33 6.07 11.98
CA SER A 263 -13.35 6.86 13.20
C SER A 263 -14.48 7.93 13.11
N GLY A 264 -15.18 8.14 14.21
CA GLY A 264 -16.09 9.29 14.36
C GLY A 264 -17.44 9.24 13.63
N CYS A 265 -17.79 8.17 12.92
CA CYS A 265 -19.13 8.02 12.33
C CYS A 265 -19.97 7.01 13.14
N PRO A 266 -20.99 7.44 13.90
CA PRO A 266 -21.75 6.52 14.77
C PRO A 266 -22.42 5.36 14.03
N SER A 267 -22.91 5.58 12.83
CA SER A 267 -23.62 4.57 12.03
C SER A 267 -22.66 3.55 11.43
N SER A 268 -21.50 3.97 10.92
CA SER A 268 -20.49 3.08 10.35
C SER A 268 -19.75 2.31 11.45
N THR A 269 -19.44 2.94 12.57
CA THR A 269 -18.81 2.29 13.73
C THR A 269 -19.66 1.16 14.29
N PHE A 270 -20.99 1.37 14.41
CA PHE A 270 -21.90 0.35 14.90
C PHE A 270 -22.01 -0.83 13.93
N THR A 271 -22.17 -0.56 12.63
CA THR A 271 -22.27 -1.60 11.60
C THR A 271 -20.98 -2.40 11.48
N LEU A 272 -19.85 -1.72 11.47
CA LEU A 272 -18.53 -2.35 11.40
C LEU A 272 -18.26 -3.21 12.65
N LYS A 273 -18.50 -2.67 13.84
CA LYS A 273 -18.37 -3.41 15.10
C LYS A 273 -19.17 -4.73 15.06
N ASN A 274 -20.45 -4.66 14.67
CA ASN A 274 -21.30 -5.85 14.62
C ASN A 274 -20.83 -6.85 13.56
N GLY A 275 -20.34 -6.36 12.41
CA GLY A 275 -19.75 -7.21 11.38
C GLY A 275 -18.50 -7.96 11.88
N ILE A 276 -17.60 -7.25 12.56
CA ILE A 276 -16.39 -7.83 13.15
C ILE A 276 -16.77 -8.85 14.22
N GLU A 277 -17.71 -8.50 15.11
CA GLU A 277 -18.16 -9.37 16.20
C GLU A 277 -18.77 -10.66 15.67
N ASN A 278 -19.64 -10.58 14.67
CA ASN A 278 -20.26 -11.76 14.06
C ASN A 278 -19.20 -12.65 13.40
N MET A 279 -18.27 -12.08 12.66
CA MET A 279 -17.20 -12.82 11.98
C MET A 279 -16.29 -13.53 13.00
N LEU A 280 -15.85 -12.82 14.05
CA LEU A 280 -15.02 -13.43 15.08
C LEU A 280 -15.76 -14.54 15.85
N LYS A 281 -17.07 -14.38 16.11
CA LYS A 281 -17.89 -15.44 16.72
C LYS A 281 -18.02 -16.67 15.83
N GLU A 282 -18.16 -16.48 14.53
CA GLU A 282 -18.28 -17.56 13.57
C GLU A 282 -16.95 -18.33 13.39
N MET A 283 -15.84 -17.60 13.28
CA MET A 283 -14.52 -18.21 13.07
C MET A 283 -13.87 -18.73 14.36
N MET A 284 -14.29 -18.20 15.54
CA MET A 284 -13.74 -18.57 16.85
C MET A 284 -14.87 -18.90 17.87
N PRO A 285 -15.67 -19.95 17.64
CA PRO A 285 -16.84 -20.25 18.47
C PRO A 285 -16.50 -20.42 19.95
N GLY A 286 -17.22 -19.69 20.80
CA GLY A 286 -17.08 -19.75 22.26
C GLY A 286 -15.83 -19.05 22.83
N LYS A 287 -14.97 -18.45 21.97
CA LYS A 287 -13.77 -17.70 22.39
C LYS A 287 -13.96 -16.21 22.38
N VAL A 288 -14.84 -15.69 21.50
CA VAL A 288 -15.19 -14.28 21.40
C VAL A 288 -16.68 -14.12 21.60
N GLU A 289 -17.09 -13.22 22.51
CA GLU A 289 -18.49 -12.91 22.79
C GLU A 289 -18.85 -11.47 22.45
N SER A 290 -17.88 -10.56 22.47
CA SER A 290 -18.13 -9.15 22.12
C SER A 290 -16.91 -8.47 21.52
N VAL A 291 -17.16 -7.41 20.75
CA VAL A 291 -16.13 -6.52 20.24
C VAL A 291 -16.38 -5.11 20.76
N VAL A 292 -15.33 -4.47 21.25
CA VAL A 292 -15.33 -3.06 21.67
C VAL A 292 -14.50 -2.27 20.67
N ALA A 293 -15.12 -1.32 19.96
CA ALA A 293 -14.43 -0.45 19.03
C ALA A 293 -14.08 0.86 19.73
N LEU A 294 -12.79 1.19 19.74
CA LEU A 294 -12.24 2.46 20.22
C LEU A 294 -11.95 3.33 19.01
N ASN A 295 -12.23 4.63 19.10
CA ASN A 295 -11.77 5.60 18.10
C ASN A 295 -10.31 5.93 18.41
N GLY A 296 -9.46 5.74 17.41
CA GLY A 296 -8.03 5.99 17.48
C GLY A 296 -7.66 7.45 17.73
#